data_68c36af65fd952036cc2ebe54dd72210
#
_entry.id   68c36af65fd952036cc2ebe54dd72210
#
_cell.length_a   1.000
_cell.length_b   1.000
_cell.length_c   1.000
_cell.angle_alpha   90.00
_cell.angle_beta   90.00
_cell.angle_gamma   90.00
#
_symmetry.space_group_name_H-M   'P 1'
#
loop_
_entity.id
_entity.type
_entity.pdbx_description
1 polymer ?
#
loop_
_entity_poly.entity_id
_entity_poly.type
_entity_poly.pdbx_seq_one_letter_code
_entity_poly.pdbx_strand_id
1 'polypeptide(L)'
;MESIQDFTYPYVIKSCCGHGGSQVFLVHNEDEKKQALSKIKDEYVIQKLCSNIGKDVRVYVIGNKIVKAVLRTSKESFKSNYSLGGSAREYNLDNYEIAMVKQILNKFQIDYGGIDFTFHNGKAVFNEIEDAVGARMLYSVCDIDICREDKNVRWIHGNFDFKCNEFCYYKI
;
A
#
# COMPACT_ATOMS: atom_id res chain seq x y z
N MET A 1 -20.37 -10.03 2.67
CA MET A 1 -19.13 -10.16 3.47
C MET A 1 -18.78 -11.65 3.50
N GLU A 2 -17.66 -12.04 2.87
CA GLU A 2 -17.17 -13.43 3.02
C GLU A 2 -16.80 -13.65 4.50
N SER A 3 -17.21 -14.77 5.07
CA SER A 3 -16.86 -15.10 6.45
C SER A 3 -15.38 -15.53 6.52
N ILE A 4 -14.77 -15.46 7.69
CA ILE A 4 -13.37 -15.95 7.90
C ILE A 4 -13.22 -17.43 7.48
N GLN A 5 -14.31 -18.19 7.46
CA GLN A 5 -14.33 -19.60 7.07
C GLN A 5 -14.13 -19.82 5.57
N ASP A 6 -14.27 -18.78 4.74
CA ASP A 6 -14.17 -18.87 3.28
C ASP A 6 -12.71 -18.74 2.76
N PHE A 7 -11.74 -18.46 3.66
CA PHE A 7 -10.33 -18.32 3.30
C PHE A 7 -9.56 -19.64 3.49
N THR A 8 -8.97 -20.14 2.41
CA THR A 8 -8.04 -21.28 2.45
C THR A 8 -6.61 -20.80 2.66
N TYR A 9 -5.84 -21.54 3.47
CA TYR A 9 -4.42 -21.26 3.67
C TYR A 9 -3.59 -21.43 2.39
N PRO A 10 -2.50 -20.68 2.19
CA PRO A 10 -2.07 -19.56 3.02
C PRO A 10 -2.82 -18.27 2.69
N TYR A 11 -2.95 -17.38 3.69
CA TYR A 11 -3.51 -16.03 3.53
C TYR A 11 -2.78 -15.00 4.41
N VAL A 12 -3.07 -13.72 4.22
CA VAL A 12 -2.46 -12.63 4.98
C VAL A 12 -3.49 -12.06 5.96
N ILE A 13 -3.08 -11.86 7.22
CA ILE A 13 -3.83 -11.08 8.21
C ILE A 13 -3.06 -9.79 8.44
N LYS A 14 -3.74 -8.65 8.40
CA LYS A 14 -3.12 -7.36 8.73
C LYS A 14 -4.03 -6.52 9.61
N SER A 15 -3.44 -5.81 10.59
CA SER A 15 -4.15 -4.82 11.41
C SER A 15 -4.59 -3.65 10.52
N CYS A 16 -5.77 -3.10 10.80
CA CYS A 16 -6.26 -1.88 10.14
C CYS A 16 -5.49 -0.63 10.58
N CYS A 17 -4.87 -0.65 11.77
CA CYS A 17 -4.11 0.47 12.33
C CYS A 17 -2.59 0.26 12.28
N GLY A 18 -2.11 -0.79 11.60
CA GLY A 18 -0.68 -1.12 11.48
C GLY A 18 0.03 -0.22 10.46
N HIS A 19 1.31 0.06 10.71
CA HIS A 19 2.17 0.79 9.78
C HIS A 19 3.51 0.08 9.58
N GLY A 20 4.17 0.36 8.45
CA GLY A 20 5.50 -0.19 8.15
C GLY A 20 5.55 -1.72 8.03
N GLY A 21 4.40 -2.40 7.89
CA GLY A 21 4.31 -3.85 7.77
C GLY A 21 4.55 -4.62 9.08
N SER A 22 4.63 -3.96 10.23
CA SER A 22 4.90 -4.60 11.54
C SER A 22 3.79 -5.56 11.97
N GLN A 23 2.55 -5.27 11.59
CA GLN A 23 1.36 -6.07 11.93
C GLN A 23 0.73 -6.72 10.69
N VAL A 24 1.57 -7.23 9.80
CA VAL A 24 1.18 -8.01 8.62
C VAL A 24 1.77 -9.41 8.76
N PHE A 25 0.92 -10.43 8.77
CA PHE A 25 1.27 -11.82 9.04
C PHE A 25 0.82 -12.71 7.90
N LEU A 26 1.74 -13.48 7.34
CA LEU A 26 1.44 -14.61 6.46
C LEU A 26 1.12 -15.81 7.34
N VAL A 27 0.02 -16.48 7.06
CA VAL A 27 -0.56 -17.54 7.91
C VAL A 27 -0.79 -18.78 7.06
N HIS A 28 -0.23 -19.93 7.50
CA HIS A 28 -0.30 -21.20 6.80
C HIS A 28 -1.17 -22.24 7.50
N ASN A 29 -1.54 -21.99 8.76
CA ASN A 29 -2.32 -22.93 9.58
C ASN A 29 -3.02 -22.20 10.73
N GLU A 30 -3.85 -22.94 11.48
CA GLU A 30 -4.64 -22.39 12.59
C GLU A 30 -3.77 -21.90 13.76
N ASP A 31 -2.62 -22.51 14.02
CA ASP A 31 -1.75 -22.08 15.12
C ASP A 31 -1.05 -20.76 14.81
N GLU A 32 -0.57 -20.58 13.57
CA GLU A 32 -0.04 -19.30 13.10
C GLU A 32 -1.10 -18.20 13.09
N LYS A 33 -2.35 -18.55 12.73
CA LYS A 33 -3.48 -17.61 12.83
C LYS A 33 -3.70 -17.13 14.26
N LYS A 34 -3.75 -18.05 15.23
CA LYS A 34 -3.89 -17.70 16.65
C LYS A 34 -2.76 -16.78 17.12
N GLN A 35 -1.52 -17.11 16.73
CA GLN A 35 -0.34 -16.27 17.04
C GLN A 35 -0.42 -14.89 16.40
N ALA A 36 -0.87 -14.77 15.15
CA ALA A 36 -1.05 -13.51 14.47
C ALA A 36 -2.11 -12.65 15.18
N LEU A 37 -3.28 -13.24 15.44
CA LEU A 37 -4.38 -12.56 16.12
C LEU A 37 -4.04 -12.12 17.55
N SER A 38 -3.21 -12.87 18.28
CA SER A 38 -2.76 -12.48 19.63
C SER A 38 -1.90 -11.21 19.65
N LYS A 39 -1.29 -10.85 18.51
CA LYS A 39 -0.45 -9.66 18.34
C LYS A 39 -1.20 -8.43 17.82
N ILE A 40 -2.42 -8.63 17.32
CA ILE A 40 -3.28 -7.57 16.80
C ILE A 40 -4.30 -7.22 17.88
N LYS A 41 -4.31 -5.95 18.29
CA LYS A 41 -5.23 -5.46 19.33
C LYS A 41 -6.44 -4.73 18.75
N ASP A 42 -6.34 -4.37 17.48
CA ASP A 42 -7.32 -3.56 16.75
C ASP A 42 -8.10 -4.41 15.74
N GLU A 43 -8.97 -3.77 14.98
CA GLU A 43 -9.60 -4.43 13.83
C GLU A 43 -8.55 -4.91 12.82
N TYR A 44 -8.88 -5.97 12.10
CA TYR A 44 -7.99 -6.57 11.10
C TYR A 44 -8.74 -6.96 9.84
N VAL A 45 -8.00 -7.09 8.77
CA VAL A 45 -8.48 -7.62 7.49
C VAL A 45 -7.75 -8.91 7.14
N ILE A 46 -8.45 -9.81 6.45
CA ILE A 46 -7.88 -11.02 5.87
C ILE A 46 -7.87 -10.85 4.35
N GLN A 47 -6.72 -11.14 3.74
CA GLN A 47 -6.53 -11.03 2.30
C GLN A 47 -5.95 -12.33 1.74
N LYS A 48 -6.43 -12.74 0.55
CA LYS A 48 -5.80 -13.83 -0.19
C LYS A 48 -4.35 -13.49 -0.52
N LEU A 49 -3.46 -14.46 -0.36
CA LEU A 49 -2.07 -14.28 -0.73
C LEU A 49 -1.94 -14.13 -2.25
N CYS A 50 -1.33 -13.04 -2.70
CA CYS A 50 -1.00 -12.85 -4.11
C CYS A 50 0.19 -13.71 -4.51
N SER A 51 0.19 -14.27 -5.73
CA SER A 51 1.19 -15.25 -6.18
C SER A 51 2.59 -14.67 -6.42
N ASN A 52 2.70 -13.39 -6.71
CA ASN A 52 4.00 -12.72 -6.91
C ASN A 52 4.50 -12.11 -5.60
N ILE A 53 4.93 -12.98 -4.70
CA ILE A 53 5.40 -12.63 -3.35
C ILE A 53 6.64 -11.72 -3.43
N GLY A 54 6.75 -10.78 -2.49
CA GLY A 54 7.90 -9.87 -2.39
C GLY A 54 8.00 -8.84 -3.53
N LYS A 55 6.89 -8.60 -4.24
CA LYS A 55 6.81 -7.62 -5.33
C LYS A 55 5.56 -6.79 -5.19
N ASP A 56 5.71 -5.47 -5.17
CA ASP A 56 4.60 -4.53 -5.21
C ASP A 56 4.96 -3.25 -5.98
N VAL A 57 3.96 -2.45 -6.29
CA VAL A 57 4.11 -1.12 -6.91
C VAL A 57 3.41 -0.10 -6.04
N ARG A 58 4.13 0.97 -5.73
CA ARG A 58 3.57 2.18 -5.13
C ARG A 58 3.39 3.26 -6.18
N VAL A 59 2.17 3.72 -6.35
CA VAL A 59 1.83 4.85 -7.21
C VAL A 59 1.70 6.09 -6.37
N TYR A 60 2.56 7.08 -6.60
CA TYR A 60 2.50 8.38 -5.93
C TYR A 60 1.47 9.27 -6.60
N VAL A 61 0.61 9.86 -5.79
CA VAL A 61 -0.48 10.73 -6.21
C VAL A 61 -0.35 12.08 -5.52
N ILE A 62 -0.51 13.17 -6.29
CA ILE A 62 -0.53 14.54 -5.80
C ILE A 62 -1.67 15.29 -6.52
N GLY A 63 -2.53 15.97 -5.74
CA GLY A 63 -3.64 16.71 -6.31
C GLY A 63 -4.56 15.86 -7.18
N ASN A 64 -4.80 14.63 -6.75
CA ASN A 64 -5.61 13.66 -7.47
C ASN A 64 -5.05 13.24 -8.85
N LYS A 65 -3.73 13.39 -9.06
CA LYS A 65 -3.03 13.02 -10.31
C LYS A 65 -1.93 12.02 -10.03
N ILE A 66 -1.75 11.09 -10.95
CA ILE A 66 -0.61 10.17 -10.94
C ILE A 66 0.67 10.96 -11.23
N VAL A 67 1.64 10.90 -10.33
CA VAL A 67 2.94 11.57 -10.49
C VAL A 67 3.99 10.58 -10.98
N LYS A 68 4.19 9.51 -10.23
CA LYS A 68 5.18 8.48 -10.51
C LYS A 68 4.75 7.15 -9.89
N ALA A 69 5.31 6.07 -10.39
CA ALA A 69 5.19 4.76 -9.75
C ALA A 69 6.57 4.15 -9.51
N VAL A 70 6.69 3.43 -8.40
CA VAL A 70 7.93 2.77 -7.97
C VAL A 70 7.64 1.30 -7.70
N LEU A 71 8.34 0.42 -8.40
CA LEU A 71 8.35 -1.01 -8.13
C LEU A 71 9.29 -1.30 -6.98
N ARG A 72 8.78 -2.00 -5.96
CA ARG A 72 9.55 -2.52 -4.84
C ARG A 72 9.69 -4.04 -4.98
N THR A 73 10.88 -4.56 -4.68
CA THR A 73 11.11 -6.02 -4.68
C THR A 73 11.94 -6.43 -3.48
N SER A 74 11.57 -7.54 -2.85
CA SER A 74 12.31 -8.21 -1.80
C SER A 74 12.54 -9.66 -2.18
N LYS A 75 13.74 -10.17 -1.91
CA LYS A 75 14.09 -11.60 -2.13
C LYS A 75 13.93 -12.43 -0.86
N GLU A 76 13.92 -11.78 0.30
CA GLU A 76 13.99 -12.45 1.61
C GLU A 76 12.66 -12.45 2.36
N SER A 77 11.69 -11.66 1.93
CA SER A 77 10.42 -11.49 2.62
C SER A 77 9.26 -11.47 1.64
N PHE A 78 8.10 -11.98 2.07
CA PHE A 78 6.85 -11.78 1.35
C PHE A 78 6.43 -10.30 1.33
N LYS A 79 6.97 -9.48 2.25
CA LYS A 79 6.79 -8.03 2.31
C LYS A 79 7.84 -7.37 1.44
N SER A 80 7.42 -6.46 0.56
CA SER A 80 8.32 -5.73 -0.37
C SER A 80 8.83 -4.41 0.22
N ASN A 81 8.73 -4.22 1.54
CA ASN A 81 9.08 -2.95 2.17
C ASN A 81 10.53 -2.55 1.93
N TYR A 82 10.73 -1.40 1.33
CA TYR A 82 12.04 -0.82 1.04
C TYR A 82 12.92 -0.68 2.30
N SER A 83 12.32 -0.33 3.44
CA SER A 83 13.00 -0.20 4.74
C SER A 83 13.56 -1.53 5.28
N LEU A 84 13.17 -2.67 4.72
CA LEU A 84 13.62 -4.01 5.12
C LEU A 84 14.70 -4.57 4.17
N GLY A 85 15.43 -3.72 3.42
CA GLY A 85 16.49 -4.15 2.50
C GLY A 85 16.01 -4.53 1.10
N GLY A 86 14.77 -4.20 0.76
CA GLY A 86 14.24 -4.35 -0.60
C GLY A 86 14.90 -3.38 -1.60
N SER A 87 14.87 -3.72 -2.89
CA SER A 87 15.25 -2.81 -3.97
C SER A 87 14.05 -2.06 -4.52
N ALA A 88 14.29 -0.84 -5.00
CA ALA A 88 13.29 0.01 -5.63
C ALA A 88 13.78 0.48 -7.00
N ARG A 89 12.87 0.63 -7.95
CA ARG A 89 13.14 1.25 -9.25
C ARG A 89 11.91 1.94 -9.79
N GLU A 90 12.09 2.92 -10.67
CA GLU A 90 10.97 3.52 -11.39
C GLU A 90 10.17 2.46 -12.15
N TYR A 91 8.85 2.63 -12.20
CA TYR A 91 7.93 1.72 -12.83
C TYR A 91 6.98 2.48 -13.77
N ASN A 92 6.84 1.99 -14.99
CA ASN A 92 5.88 2.52 -15.94
C ASN A 92 4.58 1.71 -15.85
N LEU A 93 3.52 2.37 -15.38
CA LEU A 93 2.19 1.76 -15.33
C LEU A 93 1.68 1.45 -16.74
N ASP A 94 1.07 0.31 -16.91
CA ASP A 94 0.33 -0.02 -18.12
C ASP A 94 -1.07 0.64 -18.13
N ASN A 95 -1.78 0.50 -19.24
CA ASN A 95 -3.11 1.10 -19.40
C ASN A 95 -4.15 0.53 -18.42
N TYR A 96 -4.02 -0.74 -18.04
CA TYR A 96 -4.91 -1.38 -17.07
C TYR A 96 -4.66 -0.84 -15.67
N GLU A 97 -3.40 -0.73 -15.27
CA GLU A 97 -2.99 -0.18 -13.98
C GLU A 97 -3.38 1.30 -13.85
N ILE A 98 -3.16 2.10 -14.91
CA ILE A 98 -3.62 3.51 -14.95
C ILE A 98 -5.14 3.60 -14.80
N ALA A 99 -5.90 2.71 -15.45
CA ALA A 99 -7.36 2.70 -15.34
C ALA A 99 -7.81 2.38 -13.91
N MET A 100 -7.18 1.42 -13.23
CA MET A 100 -7.45 1.11 -11.82
C MET A 100 -7.17 2.30 -10.90
N VAL A 101 -6.01 2.95 -11.06
CA VAL A 101 -5.68 4.15 -10.28
C VAL A 101 -6.73 5.23 -10.48
N LYS A 102 -7.13 5.50 -11.74
CA LYS A 102 -8.18 6.50 -12.03
C LYS A 102 -9.53 6.15 -11.41
N GLN A 103 -9.91 4.87 -11.37
CA GLN A 103 -11.13 4.43 -10.69
C GLN A 103 -11.08 4.72 -9.19
N ILE A 104 -9.93 4.52 -8.55
CA ILE A 104 -9.71 4.83 -7.13
C ILE A 104 -9.81 6.35 -6.93
N LEU A 105 -9.10 7.15 -7.73
CA LEU A 105 -9.09 8.61 -7.63
C LEU A 105 -10.47 9.25 -7.91
N ASN A 106 -11.32 8.60 -8.70
CA ASN A 106 -12.69 9.04 -8.90
C ASN A 106 -13.59 8.83 -7.66
N LYS A 107 -13.20 7.94 -6.75
CA LYS A 107 -13.94 7.67 -5.52
C LYS A 107 -13.35 8.37 -4.30
N PHE A 108 -12.04 8.57 -4.30
CA PHE A 108 -11.29 9.12 -3.17
C PHE A 108 -10.45 10.29 -3.67
N GLN A 109 -10.68 11.47 -3.10
CA GLN A 109 -9.80 12.59 -3.36
C GLN A 109 -8.53 12.42 -2.54
N ILE A 110 -7.38 12.38 -3.21
CA ILE A 110 -6.06 12.21 -2.60
C ILE A 110 -5.21 13.44 -2.94
N ASP A 111 -5.00 14.30 -1.96
CA ASP A 111 -4.15 15.48 -2.13
C ASP A 111 -2.68 15.10 -2.16
N TYR A 112 -2.26 14.19 -1.27
CA TYR A 112 -0.95 13.57 -1.28
C TYR A 112 -1.03 12.17 -0.66
N GLY A 113 -0.62 11.15 -1.40
CA GLY A 113 -0.66 9.78 -0.91
C GLY A 113 -0.03 8.78 -1.85
N GLY A 114 -0.03 7.53 -1.43
CA GLY A 114 0.40 6.37 -2.21
C GLY A 114 -0.75 5.38 -2.42
N ILE A 115 -0.85 4.84 -3.62
CA ILE A 115 -1.73 3.71 -3.92
C ILE A 115 -0.84 2.50 -4.16
N ASP A 116 -0.98 1.47 -3.32
CA ASP A 116 -0.16 0.28 -3.39
C ASP A 116 -0.90 -0.87 -4.10
N PHE A 117 -0.19 -1.51 -5.02
CA PHE A 117 -0.65 -2.71 -5.73
C PHE A 117 0.31 -3.86 -5.49
N THR A 118 -0.22 -5.02 -5.16
CA THR A 118 0.49 -6.30 -5.21
C THR A 118 0.29 -6.95 -6.58
N PHE A 119 0.93 -8.11 -6.84
CA PHE A 119 0.78 -8.81 -8.12
C PHE A 119 0.25 -10.23 -7.92
N HIS A 120 -0.76 -10.60 -8.70
CA HIS A 120 -1.28 -11.95 -8.78
C HIS A 120 -1.28 -12.40 -10.24
N ASN A 121 -0.57 -13.51 -10.53
CA ASN A 121 -0.37 -14.03 -11.89
C ASN A 121 0.12 -12.94 -12.87
N GLY A 122 1.05 -12.09 -12.42
CA GLY A 122 1.63 -11.02 -13.20
C GLY A 122 0.77 -9.78 -13.36
N LYS A 123 -0.47 -9.76 -12.86
CA LYS A 123 -1.38 -8.61 -12.92
C LYS A 123 -1.38 -7.86 -11.60
N ALA A 124 -1.41 -6.54 -11.66
CA ALA A 124 -1.56 -5.69 -10.49
C ALA A 124 -2.94 -5.88 -9.85
N VAL A 125 -2.95 -5.96 -8.52
CA VAL A 125 -4.15 -6.06 -7.67
C VAL A 125 -4.04 -4.98 -6.61
N PHE A 126 -5.10 -4.19 -6.43
CA PHE A 126 -5.16 -3.16 -5.39
C PHE A 126 -4.91 -3.77 -4.01
N ASN A 127 -4.06 -3.12 -3.22
CA ASN A 127 -3.74 -3.54 -1.87
C ASN A 127 -4.23 -2.53 -0.83
N GLU A 128 -3.75 -1.28 -0.92
CA GLU A 128 -4.10 -0.24 0.07
C GLU A 128 -3.84 1.17 -0.47
N ILE A 129 -4.42 2.16 0.21
CA ILE A 129 -4.08 3.56 0.08
C ILE A 129 -3.28 3.94 1.33
N GLU A 130 -2.10 4.53 1.13
CA GLU A 130 -1.26 5.07 2.21
C GLU A 130 -1.32 6.59 2.15
N ASP A 131 -1.96 7.20 3.13
CA ASP A 131 -1.95 8.63 3.34
C ASP A 131 -0.61 9.07 3.93
N ALA A 132 -0.21 10.32 3.69
CA ALA A 132 1.06 10.88 4.15
C ALA A 132 2.28 9.98 3.81
N VAL A 133 2.29 9.43 2.62
CA VAL A 133 3.35 8.52 2.15
C VAL A 133 4.74 9.19 2.14
N GLY A 134 5.75 8.48 2.65
CA GLY A 134 7.12 8.99 2.63
C GLY A 134 7.72 9.05 1.23
N ALA A 135 8.29 10.18 0.83
CA ALA A 135 8.85 10.41 -0.50
C ALA A 135 10.31 9.94 -0.66
N ARG A 136 11.00 9.53 0.40
CA ARG A 136 12.44 9.15 0.33
C ARG A 136 12.75 8.09 -0.73
N MET A 137 11.87 7.11 -0.87
CA MET A 137 12.03 6.06 -1.87
C MET A 137 11.87 6.63 -3.29
N LEU A 138 10.90 7.51 -3.51
CA LEU A 138 10.69 8.17 -4.78
C LEU A 138 11.95 8.97 -5.19
N TYR A 139 12.51 9.76 -4.29
CA TYR A 139 13.72 10.54 -4.52
C TYR A 139 14.97 9.68 -4.76
N SER A 140 15.02 8.44 -4.27
CA SER A 140 16.15 7.54 -4.52
C SER A 140 16.17 6.96 -5.94
N VAL A 141 15.06 7.00 -6.66
CA VAL A 141 14.91 6.36 -7.98
C VAL A 141 14.46 7.30 -9.09
N CYS A 142 13.99 8.51 -8.75
CA CYS A 142 13.51 9.51 -9.70
C CYS A 142 14.07 10.89 -9.34
N ASP A 143 14.49 11.63 -10.36
CA ASP A 143 14.82 13.06 -10.22
C ASP A 143 13.52 13.87 -10.34
N ILE A 144 12.84 14.08 -9.22
CA ILE A 144 11.55 14.76 -9.13
C ILE A 144 11.49 15.58 -7.85
N ASP A 145 10.88 16.76 -7.94
CA ASP A 145 10.54 17.60 -6.78
C ASP A 145 9.03 17.58 -6.60
N ILE A 146 8.54 16.72 -5.71
CA ILE A 146 7.10 16.57 -5.47
C ILE A 146 6.42 17.86 -5.00
N CYS A 147 7.15 18.78 -4.38
CA CYS A 147 6.60 20.07 -3.96
C CYS A 147 6.25 21.00 -5.14
N ARG A 148 6.76 20.69 -6.34
CA ARG A 148 6.51 21.46 -7.57
C ARG A 148 5.48 20.80 -8.50
N GLU A 149 5.11 19.54 -8.26
CA GLU A 149 4.27 18.75 -9.17
C GLU A 149 2.81 19.23 -9.23
N ASP A 150 2.28 19.82 -8.16
CA ASP A 150 0.97 20.48 -8.20
C ASP A 150 0.95 21.78 -7.40
N LYS A 151 0.82 22.90 -8.13
CA LYS A 151 0.76 24.26 -7.55
C LYS A 151 -0.53 24.50 -6.75
N ASN A 152 -1.55 23.67 -6.93
CA ASN A 152 -2.82 23.78 -6.22
C ASN A 152 -2.81 23.06 -4.87
N VAL A 153 -1.86 22.17 -4.64
CA VAL A 153 -1.65 21.55 -3.33
C VAL A 153 -0.95 22.55 -2.44
N ARG A 154 -1.64 23.02 -1.41
CA ARG A 154 -1.06 23.93 -0.42
C ARG A 154 -0.16 23.14 0.52
N TRP A 155 1.14 23.22 0.28
CA TRP A 155 2.15 22.75 1.22
C TRP A 155 2.23 23.75 2.38
N ILE A 156 1.68 23.40 3.54
CA ILE A 156 1.79 24.22 4.75
C ILE A 156 3.15 23.88 5.39
N HIS A 157 4.06 24.85 5.37
CA HIS A 157 5.29 24.75 6.14
C HIS A 157 4.95 24.85 7.64
N GLY A 158 5.14 23.77 8.36
CA GLY A 158 5.02 23.68 9.81
C GLY A 158 3.75 23.00 10.28
N ASN A 159 3.94 21.89 10.95
CA ASN A 159 2.97 21.03 11.65
C ASN A 159 1.80 20.55 10.80
N PHE A 160 2.00 19.40 10.17
CA PHE A 160 0.91 18.58 9.70
C PHE A 160 0.16 18.02 10.92
N ASP A 161 -0.84 18.75 11.42
CA ASP A 161 -1.89 18.15 12.24
C ASP A 161 -2.84 17.37 11.30
N PHE A 162 -2.37 16.24 10.80
CA PHE A 162 -3.27 15.24 10.26
C PHE A 162 -4.04 14.67 11.44
N LYS A 163 -5.26 15.11 11.64
CA LYS A 163 -6.23 14.35 12.42
C LYS A 163 -6.49 13.06 11.67
N CYS A 164 -5.78 12.02 12.06
CA CYS A 164 -5.85 10.66 11.56
C CYS A 164 -7.20 9.96 11.86
N ASN A 165 -8.30 10.71 12.03
CA ASN A 165 -9.56 10.17 12.54
C ASN A 165 -10.64 9.90 11.49
N GLU A 166 -10.42 10.18 10.20
CA GLU A 166 -11.51 9.99 9.22
C GLU A 166 -11.19 9.07 8.03
N PHE A 167 -9.96 8.62 7.83
CA PHE A 167 -9.57 7.88 6.61
C PHE A 167 -9.13 6.42 6.80
N CYS A 168 -9.16 5.90 8.02
CA CYS A 168 -8.72 4.51 8.27
C CYS A 168 -9.74 3.42 7.89
N TYR A 169 -10.94 3.72 7.44
CA TYR A 169 -11.99 2.71 7.28
C TYR A 169 -12.78 2.84 5.98
N TYR A 170 -12.17 2.47 4.86
CA TYR A 170 -12.99 2.02 3.74
C TYR A 170 -12.84 0.51 3.59
N LYS A 171 -13.81 -0.22 4.19
CA LYS A 171 -14.07 -1.62 3.85
C LYS A 171 -14.57 -1.65 2.41
N ILE A 172 -13.80 -2.25 1.51
CA ILE A 172 -14.30 -2.74 0.22
C ILE A 172 -14.64 -4.21 0.39
#